data_9f062fc5f641909e98fda2070b423bc7
#
_entry.id   9f062fc5f641909e98fda2070b423bc7
#
_cell.length_a   1.000
_cell.length_b   1.000
_cell.length_c   1.000
_cell.angle_alpha   90.00
_cell.angle_beta   90.00
_cell.angle_gamma   90.00
#
_symmetry.space_group_name_H-M   'P 1'
#
loop_
_entity.id
_entity.type
_entity.pdbx_description
1 polymer ?
#
loop_
_entity_poly.entity_id
_entity_poly.type
_entity_poly.pdbx_seq_one_letter_code
_entity_poly.pdbx_strand_id
1 'polypeptide(L)'
;MTAIQIDGLTKLFGDVVAVDDLDLRVGEGEVFGFLGPNGAGKSTTIDVLLDYVRPTEGTATVLGMDAHEESEALRERIGVLPEGLGLYDRLTGRRHLEFAVDWTDASDDLDAILDRVGLAEGDAARPVGDYSKGMQQRLALGMALVGDPDLLILDEPSSGLDPHGIREMRELVREEAERGTTVFFSSHVLGQVEAVCDRVGILSEGELVAVDTVEGLRKTVGAGSELRLRVTGDVDTAVATGATTVEGVAVTDVEGVDSARLTDGLLRVVCSDSRAKARVVTRLTNAGVEILDIDSEEASLEDVFTAYTTDERSPDSGGGPDSGRDDPVAVEEVRT
;
A
#
# COMPACT_ATOMS: atom_id res chain seq x y z
N MET A 1 -17.12 -14.10 2.42
CA MET A 1 -16.70 -14.88 1.20
C MET A 1 -15.46 -14.23 0.63
N THR A 2 -14.82 -14.79 -0.38
CA THR A 2 -13.57 -14.26 -0.96
C THR A 2 -13.88 -13.62 -2.29
N ALA A 3 -13.56 -12.32 -2.45
CA ALA A 3 -13.77 -11.59 -3.70
C ALA A 3 -12.62 -11.80 -4.70
N ILE A 4 -11.37 -11.84 -4.21
CA ILE A 4 -10.20 -12.14 -5.04
C ILE A 4 -9.40 -13.24 -4.36
N GLN A 5 -9.05 -14.29 -5.11
CA GLN A 5 -8.14 -15.34 -4.69
C GLN A 5 -7.10 -15.57 -5.79
N ILE A 6 -5.84 -15.49 -5.43
CA ILE A 6 -4.69 -15.77 -6.28
C ILE A 6 -3.91 -16.89 -5.60
N ASP A 7 -3.58 -17.93 -6.35
CA ASP A 7 -2.84 -19.09 -5.85
C ASP A 7 -1.63 -19.35 -6.76
N GLY A 8 -0.40 -19.11 -6.24
CA GLY A 8 0.89 -19.34 -6.89
C GLY A 8 1.09 -18.59 -8.20
N LEU A 9 0.59 -17.34 -8.29
CA LEU A 9 0.61 -16.59 -9.54
C LEU A 9 2.04 -16.19 -9.92
N THR A 10 2.49 -16.65 -11.08
CA THR A 10 3.75 -16.21 -11.68
C THR A 10 3.53 -15.65 -13.07
N LYS A 11 4.17 -14.52 -13.37
CA LYS A 11 4.14 -13.89 -14.69
C LYS A 11 5.51 -13.51 -15.19
N LEU A 12 5.88 -14.08 -16.33
CA LEU A 12 7.12 -13.80 -17.04
C LEU A 12 6.85 -13.03 -18.34
N PHE A 13 7.67 -12.04 -18.62
CA PHE A 13 7.75 -11.35 -19.91
C PHE A 13 9.18 -11.57 -20.47
N GLY A 14 9.35 -12.59 -21.29
CA GLY A 14 10.67 -13.04 -21.70
C GLY A 14 11.51 -13.48 -20.50
N ASP A 15 12.64 -12.83 -20.28
CA ASP A 15 13.52 -13.12 -19.14
C ASP A 15 13.18 -12.29 -17.86
N VAL A 16 12.15 -11.44 -17.92
CA VAL A 16 11.76 -10.58 -16.79
C VAL A 16 10.65 -11.25 -16.01
N VAL A 17 10.89 -11.50 -14.72
CA VAL A 17 9.88 -11.92 -13.75
C VAL A 17 9.14 -10.68 -13.29
N ALA A 18 7.86 -10.54 -13.66
CA ALA A 18 7.04 -9.41 -13.27
C ALA A 18 6.22 -9.69 -12.00
N VAL A 19 5.84 -10.96 -11.78
CA VAL A 19 5.19 -11.46 -10.56
C VAL A 19 5.76 -12.86 -10.32
N ASP A 20 6.10 -13.19 -9.08
CA ASP A 20 6.71 -14.44 -8.68
C ASP A 20 5.95 -15.07 -7.50
N ASP A 21 5.39 -16.26 -7.71
CA ASP A 21 4.69 -17.12 -6.73
C ASP A 21 3.76 -16.35 -5.76
N LEU A 22 2.92 -15.47 -6.30
CA LEU A 22 2.06 -14.60 -5.52
C LEU A 22 0.80 -15.32 -5.06
N ASP A 23 0.62 -15.40 -3.73
CA ASP A 23 -0.59 -15.87 -3.06
C ASP A 23 -1.33 -14.71 -2.40
N LEU A 24 -2.62 -14.49 -2.74
CA LEU A 24 -3.41 -13.39 -2.18
C LEU A 24 -4.88 -13.78 -1.99
N ARG A 25 -5.47 -13.29 -0.90
CA ARG A 25 -6.92 -13.39 -0.64
C ARG A 25 -7.47 -12.06 -0.15
N VAL A 26 -8.49 -11.57 -0.85
CA VAL A 26 -9.26 -10.36 -0.51
C VAL A 26 -10.69 -10.76 -0.18
N GLY A 27 -11.22 -10.28 0.93
CA GLY A 27 -12.59 -10.53 1.39
C GLY A 27 -13.63 -9.73 0.60
N GLU A 28 -14.90 -10.18 0.59
CA GLU A 28 -16.00 -9.36 0.07
C GLU A 28 -16.29 -8.17 0.99
N GLY A 29 -16.57 -7.01 0.38
CA GLY A 29 -16.84 -5.75 1.09
C GLY A 29 -15.59 -5.13 1.75
N GLU A 30 -14.40 -5.67 1.50
CA GLU A 30 -13.12 -5.19 2.02
C GLU A 30 -12.55 -4.10 1.11
N VAL A 31 -11.95 -3.07 1.68
CA VAL A 31 -11.05 -2.16 0.97
C VAL A 31 -9.63 -2.68 1.14
N PHE A 32 -9.10 -3.31 0.10
CA PHE A 32 -7.78 -3.88 0.10
C PHE A 32 -6.78 -2.97 -0.63
N GLY A 33 -5.71 -2.58 0.05
CA GLY A 33 -4.60 -1.81 -0.50
C GLY A 33 -3.52 -2.71 -1.08
N PHE A 34 -3.16 -2.50 -2.36
CA PHE A 34 -2.07 -3.21 -3.01
C PHE A 34 -0.90 -2.25 -3.23
N LEU A 35 0.05 -2.28 -2.32
CA LEU A 35 1.11 -1.29 -2.18
C LEU A 35 2.44 -1.81 -2.75
N GLY A 36 3.17 -0.94 -3.44
CA GLY A 36 4.52 -1.26 -3.92
C GLY A 36 5.10 -0.16 -4.79
N PRO A 37 6.42 -0.13 -5.00
CA PRO A 37 7.05 0.84 -5.89
C PRO A 37 6.63 0.61 -7.35
N ASN A 38 7.01 1.55 -8.22
CA ASN A 38 6.82 1.35 -9.65
C ASN A 38 7.68 0.18 -10.13
N GLY A 39 7.07 -0.71 -10.91
CA GLY A 39 7.72 -1.92 -11.38
C GLY A 39 7.66 -3.12 -10.41
N ALA A 40 7.01 -2.99 -9.24
CA ALA A 40 6.87 -4.10 -8.29
C ALA A 40 5.95 -5.23 -8.75
N GLY A 41 5.21 -5.07 -9.86
CA GLY A 41 4.28 -6.08 -10.39
C GLY A 41 2.80 -5.76 -10.17
N LYS A 42 2.43 -4.62 -9.56
CA LYS A 42 1.03 -4.24 -9.25
C LYS A 42 0.12 -4.27 -10.48
N SER A 43 0.44 -3.49 -11.51
CA SER A 43 -0.38 -3.42 -12.73
C SER A 43 -0.40 -4.75 -13.48
N THR A 44 0.69 -5.52 -13.46
CA THR A 44 0.73 -6.87 -14.02
C THR A 44 -0.24 -7.82 -13.31
N THR A 45 -0.32 -7.75 -11.98
CA THR A 45 -1.29 -8.53 -11.19
C THR A 45 -2.72 -8.11 -11.54
N ILE A 46 -3.00 -6.80 -11.62
CA ILE A 46 -4.30 -6.27 -12.04
C ILE A 46 -4.65 -6.75 -13.45
N ASP A 47 -3.71 -6.68 -14.39
CA ASP A 47 -3.92 -7.15 -15.77
C ASP A 47 -4.28 -8.64 -15.85
N VAL A 48 -3.71 -9.46 -14.94
CA VAL A 48 -4.08 -10.89 -14.84
C VAL A 48 -5.50 -11.04 -14.28
N LEU A 49 -5.87 -10.30 -13.24
CA LEU A 49 -7.24 -10.34 -12.67
C LEU A 49 -8.31 -9.94 -13.69
N LEU A 50 -7.96 -9.06 -14.64
CA LEU A 50 -8.85 -8.56 -15.69
C LEU A 50 -8.77 -9.36 -17.00
N ASP A 51 -7.98 -10.43 -17.07
CA ASP A 51 -7.70 -11.23 -18.28
C ASP A 51 -7.13 -10.39 -19.45
N TYR A 52 -6.40 -9.30 -19.14
CA TYR A 52 -5.63 -8.57 -20.15
C TYR A 52 -4.32 -9.28 -20.45
N VAL A 53 -3.76 -9.98 -19.45
CA VAL A 53 -2.56 -10.77 -19.55
C VAL A 53 -2.76 -12.11 -18.85
N ARG A 54 -2.40 -13.21 -19.53
CA ARG A 54 -2.45 -14.55 -18.93
C ARG A 54 -1.28 -14.80 -18.00
N PRO A 55 -1.49 -15.48 -16.87
CA PRO A 55 -0.39 -15.93 -16.02
C PRO A 55 0.53 -16.91 -16.77
N THR A 56 1.76 -17.02 -16.35
CA THR A 56 2.69 -18.06 -16.80
C THR A 56 2.46 -19.34 -16.01
N GLU A 57 2.26 -19.20 -14.68
CA GLU A 57 1.90 -20.28 -13.76
C GLU A 57 0.88 -19.75 -12.74
N GLY A 58 0.21 -20.65 -12.02
CA GLY A 58 -0.78 -20.32 -11.01
C GLY A 58 -2.16 -19.96 -11.58
N THR A 59 -3.06 -19.53 -10.71
CA THR A 59 -4.46 -19.22 -11.04
C THR A 59 -4.95 -17.97 -10.32
N ALA A 60 -5.95 -17.31 -10.90
CA ALA A 60 -6.67 -16.20 -10.28
C ALA A 60 -8.18 -16.46 -10.36
N THR A 61 -8.85 -16.32 -9.23
CA THR A 61 -10.31 -16.42 -9.11
C THR A 61 -10.84 -15.10 -8.59
N VAL A 62 -11.84 -14.53 -9.26
CA VAL A 62 -12.47 -13.26 -8.91
C VAL A 62 -13.98 -13.47 -8.78
N LEU A 63 -14.58 -13.04 -7.66
CA LEU A 63 -16.00 -13.24 -7.35
C LEU A 63 -16.46 -14.69 -7.50
N GLY A 64 -15.56 -15.64 -7.22
CA GLY A 64 -15.80 -17.08 -7.32
C GLY A 64 -15.71 -17.65 -8.73
N MET A 65 -15.35 -16.85 -9.74
CA MET A 65 -15.20 -17.22 -11.14
C MET A 65 -13.72 -17.25 -11.53
N ASP A 66 -13.33 -18.15 -12.44
CA ASP A 66 -11.97 -18.14 -13.01
C ASP A 66 -11.77 -16.86 -13.83
N ALA A 67 -10.73 -16.10 -13.50
CA ALA A 67 -10.47 -14.80 -14.10
C ALA A 67 -10.28 -14.86 -15.62
N HIS A 68 -9.85 -16.01 -16.14
CA HIS A 68 -9.62 -16.24 -17.56
C HIS A 68 -10.78 -16.94 -18.26
N GLU A 69 -11.25 -18.08 -17.73
CA GLU A 69 -12.26 -18.87 -18.41
C GLU A 69 -13.65 -18.22 -18.38
N GLU A 70 -13.92 -17.39 -17.37
CA GLU A 70 -15.21 -16.72 -17.14
C GLU A 70 -15.09 -15.18 -17.25
N SER A 71 -14.07 -14.67 -17.95
CA SER A 71 -13.76 -13.24 -18.03
C SER A 71 -14.89 -12.37 -18.61
N GLU A 72 -15.75 -12.91 -19.48
CA GLU A 72 -16.92 -12.19 -20.02
C GLU A 72 -17.95 -11.91 -18.92
N ALA A 73 -18.31 -12.95 -18.13
CA ALA A 73 -19.25 -12.80 -17.03
C ALA A 73 -18.66 -11.93 -15.87
N LEU A 74 -17.35 -11.98 -15.68
CA LEU A 74 -16.67 -11.15 -14.70
C LEU A 74 -16.76 -9.66 -15.03
N ARG A 75 -16.60 -9.29 -16.31
CA ARG A 75 -16.66 -7.88 -16.74
C ARG A 75 -18.01 -7.22 -16.47
N GLU A 76 -19.07 -7.97 -16.37
CA GLU A 76 -20.41 -7.45 -16.00
C GLU A 76 -20.50 -7.09 -14.51
N ARG A 77 -19.58 -7.58 -13.68
CA ARG A 77 -19.59 -7.45 -12.23
C ARG A 77 -18.42 -6.65 -11.65
N ILE A 78 -17.48 -6.24 -12.50
CA ILE A 78 -16.27 -5.52 -12.09
C ILE A 78 -16.27 -4.12 -12.70
N GLY A 79 -16.11 -3.11 -11.85
CA GLY A 79 -15.78 -1.75 -12.26
C GLY A 79 -14.27 -1.53 -12.24
N VAL A 80 -13.73 -0.91 -13.29
CA VAL A 80 -12.28 -0.68 -13.40
C VAL A 80 -11.96 0.78 -13.63
N LEU A 81 -11.07 1.31 -12.82
CA LEU A 81 -10.42 2.60 -13.05
C LEU A 81 -8.93 2.34 -13.28
N PRO A 82 -8.47 2.26 -14.54
CA PRO A 82 -7.07 2.02 -14.85
C PRO A 82 -6.23 3.28 -14.63
N GLU A 83 -4.93 3.10 -14.39
CA GLU A 83 -3.98 4.21 -14.34
C GLU A 83 -3.99 4.97 -15.68
N GLY A 84 -4.07 6.30 -15.61
CA GLY A 84 -3.96 7.15 -16.80
C GLY A 84 -5.11 7.06 -17.80
N LEU A 85 -6.31 6.70 -17.34
CA LEU A 85 -7.50 6.67 -18.21
C LEU A 85 -7.62 7.95 -19.06
N GLY A 86 -7.54 7.79 -20.38
CA GLY A 86 -7.72 8.86 -21.34
C GLY A 86 -9.19 9.14 -21.61
N LEU A 87 -9.70 10.28 -21.15
CA LEU A 87 -11.02 10.76 -21.48
C LEU A 87 -10.99 11.56 -22.81
N TYR A 88 -12.09 11.58 -23.54
CA TYR A 88 -12.19 12.34 -24.79
C TYR A 88 -12.51 13.81 -24.51
N ASP A 89 -11.53 14.69 -24.64
CA ASP A 89 -11.61 16.12 -24.32
C ASP A 89 -12.82 16.85 -24.88
N ARG A 90 -13.29 16.46 -26.07
CA ARG A 90 -14.41 17.11 -26.77
C ARG A 90 -15.78 16.60 -26.38
N LEU A 91 -15.85 15.47 -25.68
CA LEU A 91 -17.10 14.90 -25.19
C LEU A 91 -17.42 15.48 -23.82
N THR A 92 -18.69 15.59 -23.49
CA THR A 92 -19.17 15.99 -22.17
C THR A 92 -19.05 14.85 -21.17
N GLY A 93 -19.03 15.17 -19.87
CA GLY A 93 -19.02 14.13 -18.82
C GLY A 93 -20.25 13.22 -18.95
N ARG A 94 -21.43 13.79 -19.18
CA ARG A 94 -22.67 13.02 -19.38
C ARG A 94 -22.52 12.03 -20.55
N ARG A 95 -21.87 12.46 -21.67
CA ARG A 95 -21.68 11.59 -22.82
C ARG A 95 -20.73 10.42 -22.55
N HIS A 96 -19.74 10.60 -21.66
CA HIS A 96 -18.89 9.49 -21.22
C HIS A 96 -19.68 8.47 -20.39
N LEU A 97 -20.55 8.92 -19.49
CA LEU A 97 -21.41 8.02 -18.72
C LEU A 97 -22.44 7.30 -19.61
N GLU A 98 -23.07 8.01 -20.57
CA GLU A 98 -23.95 7.38 -21.57
C GLU A 98 -23.20 6.26 -22.30
N PHE A 99 -21.97 6.52 -22.73
CA PHE A 99 -21.14 5.52 -23.40
C PHE A 99 -20.84 4.31 -22.49
N ALA A 100 -20.55 4.55 -21.22
CA ALA A 100 -20.28 3.46 -20.26
C ALA A 100 -21.55 2.60 -20.03
N VAL A 101 -22.72 3.22 -19.89
CA VAL A 101 -24.01 2.53 -19.75
C VAL A 101 -24.35 1.73 -21.00
N ASP A 102 -24.19 2.33 -22.20
CA ASP A 102 -24.42 1.65 -23.47
C ASP A 102 -23.50 0.43 -23.66
N TRP A 103 -22.24 0.53 -23.16
CA TRP A 103 -21.24 -0.53 -23.29
C TRP A 103 -21.50 -1.72 -22.37
N THR A 104 -22.01 -1.47 -21.17
CA THR A 104 -22.29 -2.50 -20.15
C THR A 104 -23.72 -3.07 -20.28
N ASP A 105 -24.54 -2.59 -21.20
CA ASP A 105 -25.98 -2.89 -21.31
C ASP A 105 -26.73 -2.65 -19.98
N ALA A 106 -26.21 -1.72 -19.17
CA ALA A 106 -26.77 -1.32 -17.88
C ALA A 106 -27.98 -0.39 -18.07
N SER A 107 -28.76 -0.19 -17.03
CA SER A 107 -29.94 0.69 -17.03
C SER A 107 -29.85 1.77 -15.95
N ASP A 108 -28.65 2.24 -15.64
CA ASP A 108 -28.39 3.19 -14.58
C ASP A 108 -28.98 4.58 -14.88
N ASP A 109 -29.42 5.22 -13.81
CA ASP A 109 -29.75 6.64 -13.83
C ASP A 109 -28.47 7.47 -13.79
N LEU A 110 -28.15 8.15 -14.89
CA LEU A 110 -26.93 8.96 -15.00
C LEU A 110 -26.86 10.07 -13.95
N ASP A 111 -27.99 10.63 -13.56
CA ASP A 111 -28.02 11.68 -12.55
C ASP A 111 -27.69 11.11 -11.18
N ALA A 112 -28.14 9.90 -10.87
CA ALA A 112 -27.74 9.19 -9.65
C ALA A 112 -26.24 8.87 -9.61
N ILE A 113 -25.64 8.48 -10.75
CA ILE A 113 -24.17 8.27 -10.83
C ILE A 113 -23.42 9.59 -10.64
N LEU A 114 -23.87 10.68 -11.28
CA LEU A 114 -23.26 12.00 -11.14
C LEU A 114 -23.30 12.49 -9.70
N ASP A 115 -24.44 12.33 -9.01
CA ASP A 115 -24.58 12.66 -7.60
C ASP A 115 -23.65 11.80 -6.74
N ARG A 116 -23.56 10.49 -7.01
CA ARG A 116 -22.72 9.53 -6.30
C ARG A 116 -21.23 9.91 -6.33
N VAL A 117 -20.75 10.44 -7.46
CA VAL A 117 -19.35 10.89 -7.58
C VAL A 117 -19.16 12.39 -7.34
N GLY A 118 -20.19 13.09 -6.93
CA GLY A 118 -20.16 14.52 -6.60
C GLY A 118 -19.82 15.41 -7.80
N LEU A 119 -20.28 15.04 -9.01
CA LEU A 119 -20.12 15.84 -10.22
C LEU A 119 -21.44 16.53 -10.55
N ALA A 120 -21.48 17.87 -10.42
CA ALA A 120 -22.70 18.63 -10.68
C ALA A 120 -23.22 18.48 -12.13
N GLU A 121 -24.53 18.47 -12.33
CA GLU A 121 -25.16 18.34 -13.65
C GLU A 121 -24.65 19.40 -14.65
N GLY A 122 -24.47 20.66 -14.17
CA GLY A 122 -23.93 21.75 -15.00
C GLY A 122 -22.48 21.49 -15.45
N ASP A 123 -21.69 20.82 -14.63
CA ASP A 123 -20.34 20.40 -15.00
C ASP A 123 -20.37 19.20 -15.95
N ALA A 124 -21.24 18.23 -15.69
CA ALA A 124 -21.42 17.07 -16.57
C ALA A 124 -21.84 17.44 -18.00
N ALA A 125 -22.46 18.60 -18.20
CA ALA A 125 -22.82 19.12 -19.51
C ALA A 125 -21.66 19.80 -20.27
N ARG A 126 -20.51 20.03 -19.62
CA ARG A 126 -19.33 20.67 -20.24
C ARG A 126 -18.40 19.64 -20.88
N PRO A 127 -17.58 20.03 -21.89
CA PRO A 127 -16.50 19.20 -22.40
C PRO A 127 -15.49 18.82 -21.32
N VAL A 128 -15.03 17.56 -21.34
CA VAL A 128 -14.10 17.04 -20.31
C VAL A 128 -12.72 17.68 -20.40
N GLY A 129 -12.33 18.22 -21.55
CA GLY A 129 -11.12 19.03 -21.70
C GLY A 129 -11.07 20.28 -20.81
N ASP A 130 -12.24 20.76 -20.34
CA ASP A 130 -12.36 21.90 -19.42
C ASP A 130 -12.41 21.46 -17.94
N TYR A 131 -12.24 20.17 -17.64
CA TYR A 131 -12.29 19.62 -16.29
C TYR A 131 -10.97 19.78 -15.57
N SER A 132 -11.03 19.99 -14.25
CA SER A 132 -9.89 19.77 -13.39
C SER A 132 -9.53 18.27 -13.34
N LYS A 133 -8.32 17.93 -12.93
CA LYS A 133 -7.93 16.53 -12.73
C LYS A 133 -8.88 15.79 -11.79
N GLY A 134 -9.30 16.44 -10.69
CA GLY A 134 -10.28 15.86 -9.76
C GLY A 134 -11.63 15.59 -10.40
N MET A 135 -12.14 16.48 -11.25
CA MET A 135 -13.39 16.24 -12.00
C MET A 135 -13.23 15.09 -13.01
N GLN A 136 -12.09 15.01 -13.69
CA GLN A 136 -11.79 13.89 -14.60
C GLN A 136 -11.79 12.56 -13.84
N GLN A 137 -11.17 12.53 -12.67
CA GLN A 137 -11.10 11.33 -11.84
C GLN A 137 -12.45 10.90 -11.29
N ARG A 138 -13.29 11.86 -10.84
CA ARG A 138 -14.68 11.60 -10.42
C ARG A 138 -15.51 11.03 -11.57
N LEU A 139 -15.39 11.59 -12.78
CA LEU A 139 -16.05 11.06 -13.96
C LEU A 139 -15.58 9.63 -14.27
N ALA A 140 -14.29 9.39 -14.23
CA ALA A 140 -13.71 8.07 -14.47
C ALA A 140 -14.18 7.03 -13.44
N LEU A 141 -14.26 7.41 -12.15
CA LEU A 141 -14.87 6.57 -11.12
C LEU A 141 -16.37 6.35 -11.40
N GLY A 142 -17.11 7.40 -11.79
CA GLY A 142 -18.52 7.26 -12.18
C GLY A 142 -18.73 6.26 -13.32
N MET A 143 -17.84 6.24 -14.31
CA MET A 143 -17.86 5.24 -15.39
C MET A 143 -17.58 3.82 -14.84
N ALA A 144 -16.68 3.68 -13.87
CA ALA A 144 -16.39 2.40 -13.23
C ALA A 144 -17.52 1.89 -12.31
N LEU A 145 -18.42 2.78 -11.86
CA LEU A 145 -19.58 2.47 -11.02
C LEU A 145 -20.84 2.08 -11.80
N VAL A 146 -20.82 2.23 -13.13
CA VAL A 146 -21.93 1.81 -14.01
C VAL A 146 -22.17 0.30 -13.82
N GLY A 147 -23.45 -0.09 -13.72
CA GLY A 147 -23.85 -1.48 -13.51
C GLY A 147 -23.77 -1.94 -12.07
N ASP A 148 -23.48 -1.06 -11.11
CA ASP A 148 -23.39 -1.35 -9.65
C ASP A 148 -22.49 -2.56 -9.34
N PRO A 149 -21.19 -2.48 -9.65
CA PRO A 149 -20.28 -3.60 -9.62
C PRO A 149 -20.08 -4.17 -8.20
N ASP A 150 -19.89 -5.49 -8.10
CA ASP A 150 -19.53 -6.16 -6.84
C ASP A 150 -18.08 -5.92 -6.43
N LEU A 151 -17.21 -5.62 -7.40
CA LEU A 151 -15.78 -5.35 -7.21
C LEU A 151 -15.34 -4.13 -8.01
N LEU A 152 -14.68 -3.20 -7.35
CA LEU A 152 -13.95 -2.08 -7.97
C LEU A 152 -12.46 -2.35 -7.95
N ILE A 153 -11.81 -2.29 -9.11
CA ILE A 153 -10.36 -2.33 -9.24
C ILE A 153 -9.88 -0.93 -9.64
N LEU A 154 -9.15 -0.29 -8.75
CA LEU A 154 -8.69 1.10 -8.89
C LEU A 154 -7.15 1.12 -8.95
N ASP A 155 -6.59 1.34 -10.14
CA ASP A 155 -5.14 1.41 -10.32
C ASP A 155 -4.66 2.86 -10.23
N GLU A 156 -3.90 3.17 -9.17
CA GLU A 156 -3.37 4.50 -8.85
C GLU A 156 -4.43 5.64 -8.93
N PRO A 157 -5.62 5.48 -8.33
CA PRO A 157 -6.77 6.37 -8.57
C PRO A 157 -6.57 7.80 -8.09
N SER A 158 -5.57 8.05 -7.25
CA SER A 158 -5.22 9.37 -6.71
C SER A 158 -4.07 10.05 -7.46
N SER A 159 -3.55 9.43 -8.52
CA SER A 159 -2.44 9.99 -9.30
C SER A 159 -2.80 11.35 -9.91
N GLY A 160 -1.95 12.35 -9.65
CA GLY A 160 -2.12 13.71 -10.16
C GLY A 160 -3.23 14.54 -9.50
N LEU A 161 -3.84 14.05 -8.42
CA LEU A 161 -4.78 14.82 -7.62
C LEU A 161 -4.06 15.71 -6.61
N ASP A 162 -4.67 16.86 -6.32
CA ASP A 162 -4.27 17.70 -5.18
C ASP A 162 -4.74 17.09 -3.85
N PRO A 163 -4.28 17.59 -2.68
CA PRO A 163 -4.66 17.04 -1.38
C PRO A 163 -6.18 17.05 -1.11
N HIS A 164 -6.94 17.94 -1.74
CA HIS A 164 -8.40 17.98 -1.62
C HIS A 164 -9.03 16.83 -2.43
N GLY A 165 -8.63 16.68 -3.69
CA GLY A 165 -9.10 15.61 -4.56
C GLY A 165 -8.78 14.21 -4.00
N ILE A 166 -7.61 14.06 -3.36
CA ILE A 166 -7.25 12.81 -2.67
C ILE A 166 -8.23 12.49 -1.53
N ARG A 167 -8.61 13.48 -0.71
CA ARG A 167 -9.59 13.27 0.38
C ARG A 167 -10.95 12.86 -0.16
N GLU A 168 -11.44 13.56 -1.17
CA GLU A 168 -12.71 13.26 -1.81
C GLU A 168 -12.73 11.86 -2.43
N MET A 169 -11.65 11.45 -3.09
CA MET A 169 -11.51 10.10 -3.63
C MET A 169 -11.58 9.04 -2.52
N ARG A 170 -10.93 9.28 -1.38
CA ARG A 170 -11.00 8.36 -0.22
C ARG A 170 -12.40 8.25 0.35
N GLU A 171 -13.13 9.36 0.43
CA GLU A 171 -14.52 9.38 0.89
C GLU A 171 -15.40 8.54 -0.04
N LEU A 172 -15.28 8.74 -1.36
CA LEU A 172 -16.00 7.95 -2.35
C LEU A 172 -15.69 6.44 -2.23
N VAL A 173 -14.41 6.05 -2.10
CA VAL A 173 -14.02 4.64 -1.92
C VAL A 173 -14.65 4.04 -0.66
N ARG A 174 -14.67 4.76 0.45
CA ARG A 174 -15.30 4.29 1.70
C ARG A 174 -16.81 4.16 1.57
N GLU A 175 -17.48 5.14 0.94
CA GLU A 175 -18.92 5.08 0.70
C GLU A 175 -19.30 3.88 -0.16
N GLU A 176 -18.48 3.52 -1.16
CA GLU A 176 -18.71 2.32 -1.97
C GLU A 176 -18.54 1.04 -1.15
N ALA A 177 -17.51 0.96 -0.32
CA ALA A 177 -17.33 -0.19 0.58
C ALA A 177 -18.45 -0.32 1.61
N GLU A 178 -18.96 0.79 2.16
CA GLU A 178 -20.11 0.80 3.07
C GLU A 178 -21.40 0.33 2.39
N ARG A 179 -21.51 0.44 1.07
CA ARG A 179 -22.60 -0.14 0.27
C ARG A 179 -22.44 -1.63 0.01
N GLY A 180 -21.28 -2.20 0.31
CA GLY A 180 -20.94 -3.61 0.17
C GLY A 180 -20.05 -3.94 -1.01
N THR A 181 -19.65 -2.95 -1.81
CA THR A 181 -18.72 -3.14 -2.93
C THR A 181 -17.33 -3.48 -2.39
N THR A 182 -16.70 -4.52 -2.90
CA THR A 182 -15.29 -4.79 -2.62
C THR A 182 -14.41 -3.82 -3.39
N VAL A 183 -13.36 -3.27 -2.77
CA VAL A 183 -12.45 -2.35 -3.45
C VAL A 183 -11.02 -2.87 -3.40
N PHE A 184 -10.43 -3.11 -4.57
CA PHE A 184 -9.01 -3.41 -4.74
C PHE A 184 -8.30 -2.14 -5.22
N PHE A 185 -7.48 -1.56 -4.35
CA PHE A 185 -6.89 -0.23 -4.53
C PHE A 185 -5.37 -0.33 -4.65
N SER A 186 -4.80 -0.10 -5.85
CA SER A 186 -3.35 -0.05 -5.99
C SER A 186 -2.79 1.35 -5.69
N SER A 187 -1.63 1.42 -5.06
CA SER A 187 -0.91 2.68 -4.87
C SER A 187 0.58 2.46 -4.59
N HIS A 188 1.38 3.46 -4.91
CA HIS A 188 2.77 3.57 -4.45
C HIS A 188 2.90 4.59 -3.28
N VAL A 189 1.81 5.23 -2.87
CA VAL A 189 1.79 6.24 -1.81
C VAL A 189 1.14 5.68 -0.54
N LEU A 190 2.00 5.35 0.43
CA LEU A 190 1.61 4.69 1.68
C LEU A 190 0.50 5.42 2.45
N GLY A 191 0.62 6.74 2.65
CA GLY A 191 -0.36 7.51 3.38
C GLY A 191 -1.76 7.55 2.74
N GLN A 192 -1.89 7.16 1.47
CA GLN A 192 -3.20 7.01 0.82
C GLN A 192 -3.85 5.69 1.19
N VAL A 193 -3.09 4.61 1.13
CA VAL A 193 -3.51 3.26 1.49
C VAL A 193 -3.88 3.19 2.96
N GLU A 194 -3.01 3.70 3.83
CA GLU A 194 -3.21 3.77 5.28
C GLU A 194 -4.52 4.44 5.70
N ALA A 195 -4.93 5.44 4.93
CA ALA A 195 -6.09 6.24 5.27
C ALA A 195 -7.43 5.62 4.82
N VAL A 196 -7.44 4.61 3.95
CA VAL A 196 -8.68 4.09 3.37
C VAL A 196 -8.82 2.57 3.43
N CYS A 197 -7.71 1.82 3.49
CA CYS A 197 -7.73 0.37 3.38
C CYS A 197 -7.90 -0.33 4.75
N ASP A 198 -8.64 -1.43 4.77
CA ASP A 198 -8.79 -2.33 5.92
C ASP A 198 -7.54 -3.19 6.09
N ARG A 199 -7.06 -3.75 4.97
CA ARG A 199 -5.84 -4.54 4.89
C ARG A 199 -4.98 -4.09 3.72
N VAL A 200 -3.70 -4.39 3.81
CA VAL A 200 -2.69 -3.99 2.83
C VAL A 200 -1.81 -5.18 2.49
N GLY A 201 -1.59 -5.38 1.20
CA GLY A 201 -0.54 -6.25 0.67
C GLY A 201 0.63 -5.40 0.18
N ILE A 202 1.83 -5.70 0.62
CA ILE A 202 3.07 -5.05 0.19
C ILE A 202 3.74 -5.91 -0.85
N LEU A 203 3.91 -5.35 -2.05
CA LEU A 203 4.56 -6.00 -3.19
C LEU A 203 5.94 -5.37 -3.41
N SER A 204 6.97 -6.22 -3.55
CA SER A 204 8.34 -5.82 -3.86
C SER A 204 8.96 -6.81 -4.85
N GLU A 205 9.58 -6.31 -5.93
CA GLU A 205 10.29 -7.11 -6.93
C GLU A 205 9.50 -8.32 -7.49
N GLY A 206 8.17 -8.21 -7.56
CA GLY A 206 7.26 -9.27 -8.03
C GLY A 206 6.70 -10.17 -6.94
N GLU A 207 7.20 -10.10 -5.72
CA GLU A 207 6.79 -10.94 -4.59
C GLU A 207 5.89 -10.19 -3.61
N LEU A 208 4.95 -10.91 -2.99
CA LEU A 208 4.10 -10.37 -1.92
C LEU A 208 4.79 -10.59 -0.58
N VAL A 209 5.47 -9.53 -0.09
CA VAL A 209 6.33 -9.63 1.11
C VAL A 209 5.58 -9.54 2.43
N ALA A 210 4.39 -8.93 2.45
CA ALA A 210 3.55 -8.86 3.65
C ALA A 210 2.08 -8.63 3.30
N VAL A 211 1.16 -9.20 4.11
CA VAL A 211 -0.28 -8.93 4.06
C VAL A 211 -0.83 -8.90 5.48
N ASP A 212 -1.36 -7.76 5.89
CA ASP A 212 -2.07 -7.62 7.18
C ASP A 212 -2.91 -6.33 7.20
N THR A 213 -3.61 -6.08 8.30
CA THR A 213 -4.14 -4.74 8.60
C THR A 213 -2.99 -3.75 8.76
N VAL A 214 -3.26 -2.46 8.54
CA VAL A 214 -2.25 -1.41 8.76
C VAL A 214 -1.66 -1.49 10.17
N GLU A 215 -2.50 -1.73 11.17
CA GLU A 215 -2.07 -1.89 12.57
C GLU A 215 -1.24 -3.17 12.78
N GLY A 216 -1.61 -4.28 12.11
CA GLY A 216 -0.86 -5.54 12.15
C GLY A 216 0.54 -5.39 11.58
N LEU A 217 0.67 -4.76 10.40
CA LEU A 217 1.95 -4.49 9.75
C LEU A 217 2.87 -3.63 10.64
N ARG A 218 2.33 -2.58 11.27
CA ARG A 218 3.10 -1.75 12.22
C ARG A 218 3.64 -2.54 13.40
N LYS A 219 2.84 -3.47 13.94
CA LYS A 219 3.26 -4.32 15.07
C LYS A 219 4.35 -5.33 14.67
N THR A 220 4.25 -5.91 13.47
CA THR A 220 5.16 -6.97 13.01
C THR A 220 6.59 -6.45 12.79
N VAL A 221 6.74 -5.23 12.28
CA VAL A 221 8.07 -4.64 12.01
C VAL A 221 8.77 -4.21 13.31
N GLY A 222 8.11 -4.33 14.47
CA GLY A 222 8.68 -3.83 15.73
C GLY A 222 8.94 -2.32 15.67
N ALA A 223 8.40 -1.66 14.66
CA ALA A 223 8.38 -0.22 14.54
C ALA A 223 7.50 0.31 15.68
N GLY A 224 8.09 0.34 16.86
CA GLY A 224 7.50 0.86 18.08
C GLY A 224 7.08 2.30 17.82
N SER A 225 6.02 2.70 18.44
CA SER A 225 5.62 4.09 18.39
C SER A 225 6.73 4.98 18.96
N GLU A 226 7.15 5.98 18.20
CA GLU A 226 8.15 6.95 18.66
C GLU A 226 7.49 7.96 19.61
N LEU A 227 8.05 8.10 20.80
CA LEU A 227 7.72 9.15 21.76
C LEU A 227 8.81 10.21 21.67
N ARG A 228 8.44 11.41 21.31
CA ARG A 228 9.33 12.58 21.27
C ARG A 228 9.03 13.48 22.46
N LEU A 229 10.01 13.65 23.33
CA LEU A 229 9.89 14.50 24.50
C LEU A 229 10.92 15.62 24.43
N ARG A 230 10.46 16.86 24.51
CA ARG A 230 11.36 17.98 24.76
C ARG A 230 11.56 18.13 26.24
N VAL A 231 12.78 17.89 26.70
CA VAL A 231 13.12 17.89 28.12
C VAL A 231 14.16 18.96 28.46
N THR A 232 14.11 19.45 29.71
CA THR A 232 15.15 20.29 30.30
C THR A 232 15.97 19.42 31.26
N GLY A 233 17.28 19.64 31.37
CA GLY A 233 18.15 18.97 32.33
C GLY A 233 19.49 18.55 31.73
N ASP A 234 20.42 18.17 32.62
CA ASP A 234 21.73 17.64 32.24
C ASP A 234 21.61 16.22 31.68
N VAL A 235 22.22 16.02 30.51
CA VAL A 235 22.13 14.80 29.74
C VAL A 235 23.46 14.08 29.75
N ASP A 236 23.45 12.86 30.28
CA ASP A 236 24.59 11.95 30.17
C ASP A 236 24.27 10.82 29.21
N THR A 237 24.86 10.87 27.99
CA THR A 237 24.73 9.78 27.02
C THR A 237 25.93 8.86 27.20
N ALA A 238 25.74 7.77 27.93
CA ALA A 238 26.79 6.73 28.09
C ALA A 238 26.90 5.95 26.77
N VAL A 239 27.76 6.39 25.86
CA VAL A 239 28.02 5.81 24.52
C VAL A 239 28.48 4.34 24.62
N ALA A 240 28.98 3.88 25.76
CA ALA A 240 29.56 2.53 25.97
C ALA A 240 28.52 1.42 26.24
N THR A 241 27.30 1.76 26.67
CA THR A 241 26.28 0.76 27.08
C THR A 241 24.96 0.88 26.30
N GLY A 242 24.83 1.80 25.35
CA GLY A 242 23.56 2.04 24.62
C GLY A 242 22.45 2.60 25.54
N ALA A 243 22.72 2.93 26.79
CA ALA A 243 21.73 3.46 27.71
C ALA A 243 21.65 4.99 27.56
N THR A 244 20.48 5.51 27.23
CA THR A 244 20.18 6.95 27.26
C THR A 244 19.66 7.30 28.65
N THR A 245 20.39 8.13 29.36
CA THR A 245 19.98 8.64 30.69
C THR A 245 19.65 10.13 30.60
N VAL A 246 18.55 10.52 31.25
CA VAL A 246 18.17 11.92 31.45
C VAL A 246 18.16 12.15 32.96
N GLU A 247 19.00 13.06 33.46
CA GLU A 247 19.20 13.31 34.90
C GLU A 247 19.41 12.02 35.75
N GLY A 248 20.20 11.07 35.21
CA GLY A 248 20.49 9.80 35.89
C GLY A 248 19.38 8.74 35.75
N VAL A 249 18.31 9.00 35.04
CA VAL A 249 17.23 8.03 34.76
C VAL A 249 17.51 7.29 33.48
N ALA A 250 17.78 6.01 33.54
CA ALA A 250 17.88 5.15 32.35
C ALA A 250 16.50 4.94 31.74
N VAL A 251 16.26 5.56 30.57
CA VAL A 251 15.01 5.47 29.84
C VAL A 251 14.88 4.10 29.18
N THR A 252 15.98 3.54 28.72
CA THR A 252 16.04 2.19 28.11
C THR A 252 15.70 1.05 29.07
N ASP A 253 15.70 1.28 30.39
CA ASP A 253 15.31 0.27 31.40
C ASP A 253 13.78 0.20 31.61
N VAL A 254 13.01 1.02 30.89
CA VAL A 254 11.54 0.96 30.94
C VAL A 254 11.06 -0.20 30.08
N GLU A 255 10.27 -1.09 30.67
CA GLU A 255 9.68 -2.23 29.97
C GLU A 255 8.85 -1.75 28.76
N GLY A 256 9.16 -2.28 27.57
CA GLY A 256 8.54 -1.90 26.30
C GLY A 256 9.24 -0.71 25.62
N VAL A 257 10.44 -0.32 26.06
CA VAL A 257 11.32 0.60 25.36
C VAL A 257 12.40 -0.19 24.62
N ASP A 258 12.45 -0.06 23.30
CA ASP A 258 13.43 -0.74 22.45
C ASP A 258 14.70 0.08 22.29
N SER A 259 14.57 1.38 22.17
CA SER A 259 15.71 2.30 22.11
C SER A 259 15.32 3.72 22.58
N ALA A 260 16.32 4.46 23.03
CA ALA A 260 16.16 5.88 23.34
C ALA A 260 17.38 6.65 22.86
N ARG A 261 17.17 7.86 22.34
CA ARG A 261 18.23 8.78 21.90
C ARG A 261 17.85 10.20 22.26
N LEU A 262 18.79 10.92 22.84
CA LEU A 262 18.62 12.33 23.14
C LEU A 262 19.59 13.15 22.28
N THR A 263 19.04 14.18 21.62
CA THR A 263 19.80 15.11 20.78
C THR A 263 19.21 16.51 20.96
N ASP A 264 20.03 17.47 21.36
CA ASP A 264 19.62 18.88 21.51
C ASP A 264 18.36 19.10 22.37
N GLY A 265 18.23 18.37 23.48
CA GLY A 265 17.07 18.48 24.38
C GLY A 265 15.81 17.79 23.86
N LEU A 266 15.88 17.08 22.72
CA LEU A 266 14.81 16.23 22.20
C LEU A 266 15.14 14.75 22.48
N LEU A 267 14.41 14.16 23.40
CA LEU A 267 14.46 12.73 23.68
C LEU A 267 13.51 11.99 22.74
N ARG A 268 14.07 11.10 21.93
CA ARG A 268 13.33 10.17 21.09
C ARG A 268 13.38 8.79 21.70
N VAL A 269 12.22 8.20 21.94
CA VAL A 269 12.09 6.88 22.56
C VAL A 269 11.25 6.01 21.64
N VAL A 270 11.81 4.91 21.19
CA VAL A 270 11.09 3.89 20.40
C VAL A 270 10.50 2.89 21.40
N CYS A 271 9.19 2.71 21.35
CA CYS A 271 8.43 1.87 22.26
C CYS A 271 7.73 0.75 21.48
N SER A 272 7.95 -0.50 21.84
CA SER A 272 7.23 -1.67 21.29
C SER A 272 5.78 -1.79 21.81
N ASP A 273 5.42 -1.05 22.87
CA ASP A 273 4.07 -1.02 23.45
C ASP A 273 3.66 0.43 23.72
N SER A 274 2.44 0.81 23.31
CA SER A 274 1.88 2.14 23.59
C SER A 274 1.82 2.49 25.08
N ARG A 275 1.74 1.48 25.98
CA ARG A 275 1.82 1.67 27.44
C ARG A 275 3.19 2.10 27.91
N ALA A 276 4.26 1.74 27.17
CA ALA A 276 5.60 2.16 27.50
C ALA A 276 5.77 3.68 27.46
N LYS A 277 5.06 4.37 26.55
CA LYS A 277 5.05 5.84 26.47
C LYS A 277 4.64 6.48 27.81
N ALA A 278 3.54 6.02 28.39
CA ALA A 278 3.07 6.53 29.68
C ALA A 278 4.04 6.21 30.83
N ARG A 279 4.69 5.03 30.80
CA ARG A 279 5.70 4.62 31.78
C ARG A 279 6.95 5.52 31.71
N VAL A 280 7.41 5.83 30.48
CA VAL A 280 8.55 6.74 30.23
C VAL A 280 8.26 8.13 30.79
N VAL A 281 7.12 8.72 30.42
CA VAL A 281 6.68 10.04 30.91
C VAL A 281 6.61 10.05 32.46
N THR A 282 5.97 9.02 33.06
CA THR A 282 5.82 8.92 34.48
C THR A 282 7.20 8.78 35.20
N ARG A 283 8.10 7.97 34.63
CA ARG A 283 9.43 7.77 35.19
C ARG A 283 10.26 9.05 35.16
N LEU A 284 10.27 9.79 34.07
CA LEU A 284 10.96 11.07 33.92
C LEU A 284 10.39 12.13 34.86
N THR A 285 9.07 12.25 34.93
CA THR A 285 8.40 13.23 35.83
C THR A 285 8.70 12.92 37.31
N ASN A 286 8.67 11.63 37.71
CA ASN A 286 9.00 11.23 39.07
C ASN A 286 10.47 11.48 39.44
N ALA A 287 11.34 11.54 38.46
CA ALA A 287 12.76 11.88 38.63
C ALA A 287 13.03 13.39 38.66
N GLY A 288 12.01 14.21 38.46
CA GLY A 288 12.14 15.67 38.48
C GLY A 288 12.49 16.27 37.11
N VAL A 289 12.52 15.48 36.07
CA VAL A 289 12.74 15.99 34.69
C VAL A 289 11.54 16.83 34.27
N GLU A 290 11.79 18.06 33.87
CA GLU A 290 10.75 18.93 33.31
C GLU A 290 10.54 18.60 31.83
N ILE A 291 9.32 18.21 31.47
CA ILE A 291 8.91 17.92 30.09
C ILE A 291 8.22 19.15 29.54
N LEU A 292 8.81 19.76 28.50
CA LEU A 292 8.30 20.99 27.89
C LEU A 292 7.28 20.72 26.79
N ASP A 293 7.43 19.55 26.10
CA ASP A 293 6.56 19.17 25.00
C ASP A 293 6.53 17.65 24.87
N ILE A 294 5.38 17.12 24.44
CA ILE A 294 5.16 15.69 24.22
C ILE A 294 4.53 15.53 22.86
N ASP A 295 5.24 14.88 21.95
CA ASP A 295 4.73 14.43 20.67
C ASP A 295 4.86 12.90 20.57
N SER A 296 3.89 12.27 19.96
CA SER A 296 3.85 10.82 19.81
C SER A 296 3.51 10.48 18.37
N GLU A 297 4.47 9.92 17.69
CA GLU A 297 4.32 9.44 16.33
C GLU A 297 4.23 7.91 16.34
N GLU A 298 3.20 7.37 15.72
CA GLU A 298 3.15 5.92 15.46
C GLU A 298 4.04 5.64 14.25
N ALA A 299 4.66 4.46 14.21
CA ALA A 299 5.41 4.04 13.03
C ALA A 299 4.54 4.19 11.78
N SER A 300 5.08 4.88 10.82
CA SER A 300 4.41 5.04 9.54
C SER A 300 4.47 3.74 8.74
N LEU A 301 3.54 3.53 7.81
CA LEU A 301 3.68 2.44 6.83
C LEU A 301 4.99 2.59 6.00
N GLU A 302 5.56 3.78 5.95
CA GLU A 302 6.83 4.06 5.26
C GLU A 302 8.01 3.37 5.95
N ASP A 303 8.01 3.37 7.29
CA ASP A 303 9.00 2.64 8.10
C ASP A 303 8.81 1.13 7.91
N VAL A 304 7.56 0.66 7.89
CA VAL A 304 7.19 -0.73 7.61
C VAL A 304 7.66 -1.14 6.23
N PHE A 305 7.32 -0.37 5.21
CA PHE A 305 7.70 -0.62 3.83
C PHE A 305 9.23 -0.71 3.66
N THR A 306 9.95 0.25 4.25
CA THR A 306 11.42 0.28 4.22
C THR A 306 12.01 -0.96 4.87
N ALA A 307 11.46 -1.43 5.99
CA ALA A 307 11.93 -2.63 6.66
C ALA A 307 11.75 -3.87 5.76
N TYR A 308 10.58 -4.06 5.14
CA TYR A 308 10.33 -5.21 4.27
C TYR A 308 11.10 -5.17 2.94
N THR A 309 11.45 -3.99 2.43
CA THR A 309 12.17 -3.86 1.16
C THR A 309 13.69 -3.75 1.30
N THR A 310 14.21 -3.50 2.51
CA THR A 310 15.66 -3.29 2.74
C THR A 310 16.34 -4.49 3.42
N ASP A 311 15.60 -5.32 4.18
CA ASP A 311 16.16 -6.41 5.00
C ASP A 311 16.55 -7.66 4.19
N GLU A 312 16.18 -7.78 2.91
CA GLU A 312 16.52 -8.92 2.06
C GLU A 312 17.93 -8.88 1.43
N ARG A 313 18.77 -7.89 1.76
CA ARG A 313 20.12 -7.76 1.18
C ARG A 313 21.28 -7.93 2.17
N SER A 314 21.13 -8.70 3.24
CA SER A 314 22.28 -9.20 3.98
C SER A 314 22.64 -10.60 3.45
N PRO A 315 23.69 -10.76 2.62
CA PRO A 315 24.16 -12.09 2.28
C PRO A 315 24.68 -12.72 3.57
N ASP A 316 23.97 -13.73 4.03
CA ASP A 316 24.38 -14.58 5.15
C ASP A 316 25.80 -15.10 4.87
N SER A 317 26.74 -14.66 5.69
CA SER A 317 28.12 -15.15 5.71
C SER A 317 28.13 -16.54 6.35
N GLY A 318 27.63 -17.52 5.60
CA GLY A 318 27.78 -18.92 5.90
C GLY A 318 29.23 -19.36 5.68
N GLY A 319 30.04 -19.28 6.74
CA GLY A 319 31.33 -19.95 6.80
C GLY A 319 31.17 -21.47 6.69
N GLY A 320 31.53 -22.04 5.55
CA GLY A 320 31.76 -23.47 5.38
C GLY A 320 33.25 -23.77 5.39
N PRO A 321 33.72 -24.90 5.96
CA PRO A 321 35.13 -25.13 6.29
C PRO A 321 35.97 -25.51 5.08
N ASP A 322 37.16 -24.94 5.09
CA ASP A 322 38.39 -25.33 4.42
C ASP A 322 38.55 -26.85 4.24
N SER A 323 38.69 -27.32 3.00
CA SER A 323 39.36 -28.57 2.69
C SER A 323 40.23 -28.37 1.47
N GLY A 324 41.51 -28.20 1.76
CA GLY A 324 42.58 -28.13 0.77
C GLY A 324 42.74 -29.40 -0.05
N ARG A 325 43.26 -29.23 -1.23
CA ARG A 325 44.28 -30.09 -1.88
C ARG A 325 44.77 -29.50 -3.19
N ASP A 326 46.05 -29.13 -3.14
CA ASP A 326 47.14 -29.31 -4.08
C ASP A 326 46.86 -29.41 -5.59
N ASP A 327 47.32 -28.41 -6.29
CA ASP A 327 48.37 -28.26 -7.34
C ASP A 327 48.39 -29.17 -8.61
N PRO A 328 49.18 -28.77 -9.59
CA PRO A 328 48.70 -28.23 -10.90
C PRO A 328 49.12 -29.13 -12.06
N VAL A 329 48.49 -29.03 -13.23
CA VAL A 329 49.05 -29.49 -14.49
C VAL A 329 48.68 -28.57 -15.66
N ALA A 330 49.70 -27.90 -16.14
CA ALA A 330 50.16 -27.57 -17.48
C ALA A 330 49.20 -27.52 -18.69
N VAL A 331 49.20 -26.32 -19.28
CA VAL A 331 49.41 -25.95 -20.68
C VAL A 331 49.29 -27.04 -21.74
N GLU A 332 48.38 -26.82 -22.72
CA GLU A 332 48.73 -27.01 -24.13
C GLU A 332 47.84 -26.16 -25.06
N GLU A 333 48.49 -25.25 -25.76
CA GLU A 333 48.00 -24.60 -26.99
C GLU A 333 47.84 -25.66 -28.08
N VAL A 334 46.73 -25.62 -28.85
CA VAL A 334 46.78 -25.94 -30.29
C VAL A 334 45.77 -25.09 -31.05
N ARG A 335 46.33 -24.33 -31.99
CA ARG A 335 45.71 -23.70 -33.16
C ARG A 335 44.94 -24.71 -34.01
N THR A 336 43.81 -24.42 -34.48
CA THR A 336 43.47 -24.16 -35.90
C THR A 336 42.07 -23.55 -35.99
#